data_2340e3b2b90b8032f4266a3efc17018f
#
_entry.id   2340e3b2b90b8032f4266a3efc17018f
#
_cell.length_a   1.000
_cell.length_b   1.000
_cell.length_c   1.000
_cell.angle_alpha   90.00
_cell.angle_beta   90.00
_cell.angle_gamma   90.00
#
_symmetry.space_group_name_H-M   'P 1'
#
loop_
_entity.id
_entity.type
_entity.pdbx_description
1 polymer ?
#
loop_
_entity_poly.entity_id
_entity_poly.type
_entity_poly.pdbx_seq_one_letter_code
_entity_poly.pdbx_strand_id
1 'polypeptide(L)'
;MSKETVLKHLQENVKIIYHKAVDADKQIELLREQKKAGFAQIFSSDTAFKNHSDTFLPYVEELAADLQEIQTDDEEHYKKLLPNIVVKIELLFKMLTTFKNNLK
;
A
#
# COMPACT_ATOMS: atom_id res chain seq x y z
N MET A 1 -7.45 -17.21 14.81
CA MET A 1 -8.21 -15.97 14.68
C MET A 1 -9.43 -16.17 13.81
N SER A 2 -10.52 -15.51 14.16
CA SER A 2 -11.69 -15.55 13.29
C SER A 2 -11.45 -14.71 12.05
N LYS A 3 -12.18 -15.02 10.99
CA LYS A 3 -12.13 -14.27 9.74
C LYS A 3 -12.46 -12.78 9.96
N GLU A 4 -13.46 -12.52 10.80
CA GLU A 4 -13.86 -11.15 11.14
C GLU A 4 -12.73 -10.37 11.79
N THR A 5 -12.00 -10.99 12.71
CA THR A 5 -10.86 -10.36 13.38
C THR A 5 -9.76 -10.05 12.38
N VAL A 6 -9.45 -10.98 11.48
CA VAL A 6 -8.45 -10.78 10.45
C VAL A 6 -8.83 -9.61 9.55
N LEU A 7 -10.08 -9.59 9.06
CA LEU A 7 -10.57 -8.50 8.21
C LEU A 7 -10.48 -7.16 8.90
N LYS A 8 -10.81 -7.11 10.19
CA LYS A 8 -10.73 -5.87 10.97
C LYS A 8 -9.30 -5.36 11.03
N HIS A 9 -8.33 -6.24 11.29
CA HIS A 9 -6.93 -5.86 11.33
C HIS A 9 -6.43 -5.37 9.98
N LEU A 10 -6.85 -6.03 8.90
CA LEU A 10 -6.48 -5.59 7.55
C LEU A 10 -7.04 -4.20 7.25
N GLN A 11 -8.30 -3.95 7.62
CA GLN A 11 -8.93 -2.65 7.43
C GLN A 11 -8.20 -1.55 8.20
N GLU A 12 -7.82 -1.83 9.45
CA GLU A 12 -7.08 -0.88 10.26
C GLU A 12 -5.72 -0.55 9.65
N ASN A 13 -5.01 -1.57 9.16
CA ASN A 13 -3.72 -1.37 8.51
C ASN A 13 -3.85 -0.56 7.23
N VAL A 14 -4.85 -0.85 6.40
CA VAL A 14 -5.09 -0.10 5.17
C VAL A 14 -5.40 1.36 5.48
N LYS A 15 -6.17 1.61 6.52
CA LYS A 15 -6.49 2.97 6.95
C LYS A 15 -5.23 3.75 7.35
N ILE A 16 -4.35 3.13 8.11
CA ILE A 16 -3.08 3.74 8.51
C ILE A 16 -2.22 4.04 7.28
N ILE A 17 -2.12 3.07 6.37
CA ILE A 17 -1.36 3.21 5.14
C ILE A 17 -1.93 4.35 4.30
N TYR A 18 -3.25 4.45 4.19
CA TYR A 18 -3.90 5.51 3.43
C TYR A 18 -3.49 6.88 3.94
N HIS A 19 -3.56 7.11 5.25
CA HIS A 19 -3.18 8.40 5.83
C HIS A 19 -1.71 8.72 5.58
N LYS A 20 -0.84 7.74 5.73
CA LYS A 20 0.59 7.92 5.46
C LYS A 20 0.85 8.18 3.98
N ALA A 21 0.10 7.52 3.10
CA ALA A 21 0.25 7.69 1.66
C ALA A 21 -0.18 9.08 1.22
N VAL A 22 -1.26 9.62 1.77
CA VAL A 22 -1.71 10.97 1.46
C VAL A 22 -0.62 11.98 1.82
N ASP A 23 -0.05 11.86 3.01
CA ASP A 23 1.03 12.75 3.45
C ASP A 23 2.27 12.59 2.57
N ALA A 24 2.64 11.36 2.25
CA ALA A 24 3.81 11.10 1.41
C ALA A 24 3.62 11.66 0.00
N ASP A 25 2.44 11.52 -0.58
CA ASP A 25 2.17 12.03 -1.92
C ASP A 25 2.23 13.56 -1.96
N LYS A 26 1.81 14.23 -0.89
CA LYS A 26 1.98 15.68 -0.78
C LYS A 26 3.45 16.07 -0.79
N GLN A 27 4.28 15.32 -0.09
CA GLN A 27 5.72 15.56 -0.07
C GLN A 27 6.34 15.32 -1.45
N ILE A 28 5.91 14.28 -2.14
CA ILE A 28 6.38 13.99 -3.49
C ILE A 28 6.06 15.16 -4.42
N GLU A 29 4.84 15.70 -4.34
CA GLU A 29 4.43 16.83 -5.17
C GLU A 29 5.29 18.06 -4.90
N LEU A 30 5.54 18.37 -3.62
CA LEU A 30 6.40 19.49 -3.24
C LEU A 30 7.82 19.30 -3.77
N LEU A 31 8.36 18.10 -3.71
CA LEU A 31 9.70 17.81 -4.20
C LEU A 31 9.78 17.96 -5.72
N ARG A 32 8.72 17.60 -6.43
CA ARG A 32 8.67 17.79 -7.89
C ARG A 32 8.67 19.28 -8.24
N GLU A 33 7.93 20.09 -7.50
CA GLU A 33 7.91 21.53 -7.69
C GLU A 33 9.30 22.13 -7.49
N GLN A 34 10.07 21.58 -6.56
CA GLN A 34 11.44 22.00 -6.29
C GLN A 34 12.45 21.36 -7.23
N LYS A 35 11.99 20.58 -8.22
CA LYS A 35 12.82 19.86 -9.18
C LYS A 35 13.77 18.87 -8.53
N LYS A 36 13.41 18.38 -7.35
CA LYS A 36 14.16 17.33 -6.69
C LYS A 36 13.61 15.97 -7.14
N ALA A 37 14.39 15.26 -7.91
CA ALA A 37 14.03 13.93 -8.39
C ALA A 37 14.72 12.86 -7.55
N GLY A 38 14.29 11.61 -7.67
CA GLY A 38 15.01 10.51 -7.07
C GLY A 38 14.18 9.52 -6.26
N PHE A 39 12.86 9.69 -6.23
CA PHE A 39 12.03 8.75 -5.47
C PHE A 39 11.49 7.60 -6.30
N ALA A 40 11.75 7.58 -7.61
CA ALA A 40 11.32 6.48 -8.47
C ALA A 40 11.88 5.13 -8.02
N GLN A 41 13.03 5.13 -7.38
CA GLN A 41 13.66 3.90 -6.90
C GLN A 41 12.87 3.24 -5.76
N ILE A 42 12.07 4.02 -5.03
CA ILE A 42 11.23 3.50 -3.96
C ILE A 42 10.11 2.64 -4.54
N PHE A 43 9.63 3.02 -5.73
CA PHE A 43 8.56 2.31 -6.42
C PHE A 43 9.15 1.30 -7.40
N SER A 44 9.87 0.32 -6.85
CA SER A 44 10.52 -0.72 -7.65
C SER A 44 9.49 -1.48 -8.49
N SER A 45 9.89 -1.86 -9.71
CA SER A 45 9.05 -2.66 -10.58
C SER A 45 8.83 -4.08 -10.06
N ASP A 46 9.67 -4.51 -9.13
CA ASP A 46 9.60 -5.86 -8.57
C ASP A 46 8.72 -5.87 -7.33
N THR A 47 7.43 -5.68 -7.52
CA THR A 47 6.45 -5.64 -6.43
C THR A 47 5.32 -6.62 -6.67
N ALA A 48 4.53 -6.87 -5.62
CA ALA A 48 3.32 -7.68 -5.70
C ALA A 48 2.15 -6.92 -6.33
N PHE A 49 2.31 -5.64 -6.60
CA PHE A 49 1.24 -4.79 -7.13
C PHE A 49 1.13 -4.92 -8.64
N LYS A 50 -0.09 -4.91 -9.13
CA LYS A 50 -0.37 -4.92 -10.57
C LYS A 50 -0.13 -3.57 -11.20
N ASN A 51 -0.40 -2.50 -10.45
CA ASN A 51 -0.20 -1.14 -10.91
C ASN A 51 1.20 -0.65 -10.58
N HIS A 52 1.71 0.21 -11.43
CA HIS A 52 2.99 0.89 -11.20
C HIS A 52 2.74 2.38 -11.25
N SER A 53 3.23 3.10 -10.26
CA SER A 53 3.03 4.53 -10.17
C SER A 53 4.23 5.17 -9.50
N ASP A 54 4.34 6.48 -9.64
CA ASP A 54 5.36 7.27 -8.95
C ASP A 54 4.80 7.97 -7.70
N THR A 55 3.61 7.59 -7.27
CA THR A 55 2.99 8.06 -6.03
C THR A 55 2.42 6.86 -5.27
N PHE A 56 2.08 7.05 -3.99
CA PHE A 56 1.61 5.96 -3.14
C PHE A 56 0.12 5.65 -3.29
N LEU A 57 -0.72 6.66 -3.54
CA LEU A 57 -2.18 6.46 -3.54
C LEU A 57 -2.67 5.38 -4.51
N PRO A 58 -2.16 5.28 -5.76
CA PRO A 58 -2.62 4.21 -6.65
C PRO A 58 -2.38 2.81 -6.08
N TYR A 59 -1.30 2.62 -5.33
CA TYR A 59 -1.03 1.34 -4.68
C TYR A 59 -2.02 1.08 -3.54
N VAL A 60 -2.39 2.12 -2.81
CA VAL A 60 -3.40 2.00 -1.75
C VAL A 60 -4.77 1.68 -2.34
N GLU A 61 -5.10 2.28 -3.48
CA GLU A 61 -6.37 2.00 -4.17
C GLU A 61 -6.45 0.53 -4.59
N GLU A 62 -5.37 -0.02 -5.11
CA GLU A 62 -5.32 -1.45 -5.46
C GLU A 62 -5.51 -2.31 -4.21
N LEU A 63 -4.85 -1.96 -3.11
CA LEU A 63 -4.98 -2.68 -1.85
C LEU A 63 -6.41 -2.60 -1.30
N ALA A 64 -7.05 -1.45 -1.40
CA ALA A 64 -8.44 -1.27 -0.95
C ALA A 64 -9.40 -2.12 -1.78
N ALA A 65 -9.17 -2.22 -3.10
CA ALA A 65 -9.98 -3.08 -3.96
C ALA A 65 -9.81 -4.54 -3.58
N ASP A 66 -8.56 -4.97 -3.30
CA ASP A 66 -8.30 -6.33 -2.85
C ASP A 66 -9.00 -6.61 -1.52
N LEU A 67 -9.04 -5.62 -0.63
CA LEU A 67 -9.69 -5.77 0.67
C LEU A 67 -11.20 -5.95 0.52
N GLN A 68 -11.81 -5.29 -0.45
CA GLN A 68 -13.23 -5.50 -0.74
C GLN A 68 -13.46 -6.90 -1.32
N GLU A 69 -12.57 -7.34 -2.20
CA GLU A 69 -12.70 -8.66 -2.82
C GLU A 69 -12.55 -9.79 -1.81
N ILE A 70 -11.68 -9.63 -0.79
CA ILE A 70 -11.47 -10.66 0.23
C ILE A 70 -12.69 -10.82 1.15
N GLN A 71 -13.60 -9.84 1.15
CA GLN A 71 -14.85 -9.94 1.90
C GLN A 71 -15.86 -10.80 1.15
N THR A 72 -15.54 -12.06 1.02
CA THR A 72 -16.31 -13.04 0.27
C THR A 72 -16.64 -14.24 1.16
N ASP A 73 -17.73 -14.92 0.84
CA ASP A 73 -18.10 -16.16 1.53
C ASP A 73 -17.35 -17.38 0.97
N ASP A 74 -16.63 -17.19 -0.15
CA ASP A 74 -15.85 -18.25 -0.76
C ASP A 74 -14.52 -18.42 -0.03
N GLU A 75 -14.40 -19.50 0.73
CA GLU A 75 -13.22 -19.81 1.52
C GLU A 75 -11.95 -19.97 0.67
N GLU A 76 -12.05 -20.57 -0.49
CA GLU A 76 -10.89 -20.75 -1.36
C GLU A 76 -10.38 -19.42 -1.88
N HIS A 77 -11.30 -18.56 -2.28
CA HIS A 77 -10.97 -17.23 -2.78
C HIS A 77 -10.31 -16.39 -1.67
N TYR A 78 -10.89 -16.46 -0.47
CA TYR A 78 -10.34 -15.80 0.71
C TYR A 78 -8.90 -16.24 0.99
N LYS A 79 -8.65 -17.56 0.97
CA LYS A 79 -7.33 -18.10 1.24
C LYS A 79 -6.29 -17.71 0.20
N LYS A 80 -6.72 -17.52 -1.05
CA LYS A 80 -5.83 -17.07 -2.11
C LYS A 80 -5.48 -15.59 -1.99
N LEU A 81 -6.45 -14.77 -1.61
CA LEU A 81 -6.24 -13.32 -1.54
C LEU A 81 -5.48 -12.89 -0.30
N LEU A 82 -5.67 -13.58 0.82
CA LEU A 82 -5.11 -13.16 2.10
C LEU A 82 -3.58 -12.99 2.06
N PRO A 83 -2.79 -13.95 1.56
CA PRO A 83 -1.34 -13.76 1.50
C PRO A 83 -0.94 -12.57 0.63
N ASN A 84 -1.63 -12.36 -0.49
CA ASN A 84 -1.33 -11.24 -1.38
C ASN A 84 -1.55 -9.90 -0.69
N ILE A 85 -2.64 -9.78 0.06
CA ILE A 85 -2.94 -8.56 0.79
C ILE A 85 -1.90 -8.30 1.87
N VAL A 86 -1.52 -9.33 2.61
CA VAL A 86 -0.50 -9.21 3.67
C VAL A 86 0.82 -8.75 3.08
N VAL A 87 1.25 -9.33 1.96
CA VAL A 87 2.49 -8.93 1.28
C VAL A 87 2.43 -7.48 0.84
N LYS A 88 1.30 -7.05 0.26
CA LYS A 88 1.12 -5.67 -0.19
C LYS A 88 1.18 -4.69 0.98
N ILE A 89 0.55 -5.03 2.11
CA ILE A 89 0.59 -4.21 3.31
C ILE A 89 2.04 -4.04 3.79
N GLU A 90 2.78 -5.13 3.88
CA GLU A 90 4.17 -5.10 4.32
C GLU A 90 5.04 -4.26 3.38
N LEU A 91 4.85 -4.43 2.06
CA LEU A 91 5.59 -3.67 1.07
C LEU A 91 5.31 -2.18 1.18
N LEU A 92 4.04 -1.80 1.36
CA LEU A 92 3.69 -0.39 1.49
C LEU A 92 4.27 0.23 2.75
N PHE A 93 4.22 -0.47 3.88
CA PHE A 93 4.86 0.03 5.10
C PHE A 93 6.36 0.22 4.89
N LYS A 94 7.01 -0.73 4.25
CA LYS A 94 8.43 -0.65 3.96
C LYS A 94 8.74 0.54 3.04
N MET A 95 7.95 0.70 1.97
CA MET A 95 8.14 1.78 1.02
C MET A 95 7.93 3.14 1.68
N LEU A 96 6.89 3.27 2.50
CA LEU A 96 6.61 4.51 3.23
C LEU A 96 7.72 4.84 4.22
N THR A 97 8.24 3.84 4.92
CA THR A 97 9.35 4.04 5.85
C THR A 97 10.62 4.48 5.11
N THR A 98 10.91 3.83 3.99
CA THR A 98 12.07 4.18 3.17
C THR A 98 11.96 5.62 2.65
N PHE A 99 10.77 5.99 2.18
CA PHE A 99 10.52 7.34 1.70
C PHE A 99 10.74 8.38 2.80
N LYS A 100 10.18 8.14 3.99
CA LYS A 100 10.33 9.03 5.13
C LYS A 100 11.79 9.21 5.52
N ASN A 101 12.56 8.12 5.51
CA ASN A 101 13.98 8.16 5.86
C ASN A 101 14.79 8.96 4.83
N ASN A 102 14.40 8.92 3.56
CA ASN A 102 15.08 9.63 2.50
C ASN A 102 14.76 11.14 2.46
N LEU A 103 13.74 11.57 3.20
CA LEU A 103 13.39 12.98 3.30
C LEU A 103 14.33 13.76 4.23
N LYS A 104 15.11 13.08 5.04
CA LYS A 104 16.02 13.73 6.00
C LYS A 104 17.29 14.25 5.35
#